data_35803aab3a916cb73005f2c0fa2bc376
#
_entry.id   35803aab3a916cb73005f2c0fa2bc376
#
_cell.length_a   1.000
_cell.length_b   1.000
_cell.length_c   1.000
_cell.angle_alpha   90.00
_cell.angle_beta   90.00
_cell.angle_gamma   90.00
#
_symmetry.space_group_name_H-M   'P 1'
#
loop_
_entity.id
_entity.type
_entity.pdbx_description
1 polymer ?
#
loop_
_entity_poly.entity_id
_entity_poly.type
_entity_poly.pdbx_seq_one_letter_code
_entity_poly.pdbx_strand_id
1 'polypeptide(L)'
;TLTSRNVPYDLGKMSAAAEKGEAVFMGKGGCVQCHEGPLFADGQAYNLGVPENKDIFREPLRHITFVAFNMFMGNENFMNLRRDPGAHVINHYSDGRDMGKFFTPTLRELKQTAPYMHNGMLATLKDVVAFYNNGGGKDPNKDTRLKPLGLSALEQANLVAFLESLSGDPLTGPEHVYGESISQKYYPIPNWLTVKN
;
A
#
# COMPACT_ATOMS: atom_id res chain seq x y z
N THR A 1 14.21 -2.65 14.71
CA THR A 1 12.93 -3.30 14.37
C THR A 1 11.82 -2.53 15.03
N LEU A 2 10.92 -1.96 14.22
CA LEU A 2 9.70 -1.37 14.75
C LEU A 2 8.82 -2.53 15.23
N THR A 3 8.58 -2.61 16.51
CA THR A 3 7.65 -3.55 17.10
C THR A 3 6.37 -2.80 17.47
N SER A 4 5.27 -3.24 16.92
CA SER A 4 3.93 -2.77 17.31
C SER A 4 3.72 -2.99 18.80
N ARG A 5 3.16 -2.00 19.51
CA ARG A 5 2.87 -2.10 20.95
C ARG A 5 1.37 -2.07 21.18
N ASN A 6 0.92 -2.90 22.12
CA ASN A 6 -0.48 -2.91 22.56
C ASN A 6 -1.49 -3.11 21.42
N VAL A 7 -1.13 -3.93 20.43
CA VAL A 7 -2.02 -4.24 19.31
C VAL A 7 -3.26 -4.99 19.81
N PRO A 8 -4.47 -4.47 19.62
CA PRO A 8 -5.69 -5.10 20.14
C PRO A 8 -5.89 -6.55 19.68
N TYR A 9 -5.53 -6.85 18.43
CA TYR A 9 -5.57 -8.20 17.87
C TYR A 9 -4.66 -9.16 18.68
N ASP A 10 -3.40 -8.79 18.88
CA ASP A 10 -2.41 -9.65 19.55
C ASP A 10 -2.73 -9.84 21.05
N LEU A 11 -3.41 -8.87 21.65
CA LEU A 11 -3.82 -8.90 23.06
C LEU A 11 -5.17 -9.62 23.29
N GLY A 12 -5.85 -10.05 22.23
CA GLY A 12 -7.22 -10.57 22.34
C GLY A 12 -8.25 -9.55 22.85
N LYS A 13 -8.02 -8.26 22.55
CA LYS A 13 -8.84 -7.13 23.01
C LYS A 13 -9.52 -6.41 21.84
N MET A 14 -9.89 -7.15 20.82
CA MET A 14 -10.66 -6.60 19.70
C MET A 14 -12.07 -6.19 20.14
N SER A 15 -12.62 -5.20 19.45
CA SER A 15 -14.04 -4.88 19.58
C SER A 15 -14.92 -5.96 18.90
N ALA A 16 -16.17 -6.09 19.31
CA ALA A 16 -17.11 -7.00 18.65
C ALA A 16 -17.29 -6.73 17.14
N ALA A 17 -17.08 -5.48 16.70
CA ALA A 17 -17.05 -5.13 15.27
C ALA A 17 -15.80 -5.69 14.59
N ALA A 18 -14.63 -5.58 15.22
CA ALA A 18 -13.39 -6.13 14.69
C ALA A 18 -13.39 -7.66 14.61
N GLU A 19 -13.96 -8.35 15.61
CA GLU A 19 -14.13 -9.82 15.58
C GLU A 19 -15.02 -10.26 14.39
N LYS A 20 -16.12 -9.54 14.15
CA LYS A 20 -16.95 -9.77 12.95
C LYS A 20 -16.20 -9.46 11.66
N GLY A 21 -15.34 -8.44 11.68
CA GLY A 21 -14.47 -8.07 10.57
C GLY A 21 -13.43 -9.14 10.27
N GLU A 22 -12.86 -9.77 11.29
CA GLU A 22 -11.96 -10.92 11.14
C GLU A 22 -12.66 -12.07 10.43
N ALA A 23 -13.91 -12.39 10.84
CA ALA A 23 -14.68 -13.41 10.16
C ALA A 23 -14.95 -13.10 8.68
N VAL A 24 -15.16 -11.83 8.34
CA VAL A 24 -15.25 -11.38 6.93
C VAL A 24 -13.93 -11.56 6.23
N PHE A 25 -12.80 -11.15 6.85
CA PHE A 25 -11.45 -11.25 6.31
C PHE A 25 -11.07 -12.70 5.97
N MET A 26 -11.32 -13.62 6.90
CA MET A 26 -11.02 -15.04 6.75
C MET A 26 -11.98 -15.76 5.79
N GLY A 27 -13.24 -15.31 5.74
CA GLY A 27 -14.32 -15.96 4.99
C GLY A 27 -14.69 -15.26 3.70
N LYS A 28 -15.83 -14.58 3.69
CA LYS A 28 -16.46 -13.97 2.50
C LYS A 28 -15.55 -12.98 1.77
N GLY A 29 -14.71 -12.24 2.50
CA GLY A 29 -13.76 -11.29 1.93
C GLY A 29 -12.57 -11.94 1.23
N GLY A 30 -12.21 -13.17 1.62
CA GLY A 30 -11.12 -13.93 1.02
C GLY A 30 -9.73 -13.28 1.14
N CYS A 31 -9.58 -12.28 2.02
CA CYS A 31 -8.35 -11.49 2.14
C CYS A 31 -7.16 -12.35 2.60
N VAL A 32 -7.44 -13.37 3.40
CA VAL A 32 -6.43 -14.32 3.91
C VAL A 32 -5.71 -15.08 2.80
N GLN A 33 -6.25 -15.15 1.58
CA GLN A 33 -5.60 -15.83 0.45
C GLN A 33 -4.27 -15.18 0.00
N CYS A 34 -4.05 -13.93 0.37
CA CYS A 34 -2.81 -13.19 0.11
C CYS A 34 -2.22 -12.60 1.40
N HIS A 35 -3.08 -12.30 2.37
CA HIS A 35 -2.70 -11.70 3.65
C HIS A 35 -2.73 -12.74 4.76
N GLU A 36 -1.79 -13.69 4.71
CA GLU A 36 -1.68 -14.79 5.68
C GLU A 36 -0.53 -14.60 6.68
N GLY A 37 -0.50 -15.44 7.70
CA GLY A 37 0.55 -15.48 8.71
C GLY A 37 0.55 -14.27 9.66
N PRO A 38 1.55 -14.19 10.56
CA PRO A 38 1.58 -13.19 11.63
C PRO A 38 1.76 -11.75 11.14
N LEU A 39 2.28 -11.58 9.94
CA LEU A 39 2.45 -10.28 9.28
C LEU A 39 1.28 -9.93 8.35
N PHE A 40 0.34 -10.85 8.12
CA PHE A 40 -0.71 -10.68 7.13
C PHE A 40 -0.14 -10.36 5.74
N ALA A 41 0.85 -11.13 5.30
CA ALA A 41 1.53 -10.98 4.01
C ALA A 41 2.15 -12.32 3.59
N ASP A 42 1.91 -12.75 2.35
CA ASP A 42 2.43 -14.00 1.80
C ASP A 42 3.77 -13.85 1.07
N GLY A 43 4.26 -12.61 0.92
CA GLY A 43 5.49 -12.29 0.19
C GLY A 43 5.40 -12.48 -1.32
N GLN A 44 4.21 -12.70 -1.88
CA GLN A 44 3.99 -12.81 -3.31
C GLN A 44 3.58 -11.46 -3.91
N ALA A 45 3.66 -11.36 -5.23
CA ALA A 45 3.28 -10.14 -5.95
C ALA A 45 2.03 -10.36 -6.81
N TYR A 46 1.08 -9.42 -6.74
CA TYR A 46 -0.20 -9.48 -7.43
C TYR A 46 -0.53 -8.20 -8.15
N ASN A 47 -1.22 -8.32 -9.28
CA ASN A 47 -1.77 -7.19 -10.00
C ASN A 47 -3.21 -6.96 -9.56
N LEU A 48 -3.45 -5.86 -8.87
CA LEU A 48 -4.77 -5.49 -8.34
C LEU A 48 -5.54 -4.56 -9.28
N GLY A 49 -4.91 -4.10 -10.37
CA GLY A 49 -5.47 -3.11 -11.27
C GLY A 49 -5.64 -1.73 -10.65
N VAL A 50 -4.82 -1.38 -9.66
CA VAL A 50 -4.87 -0.05 -9.02
C VAL A 50 -4.65 1.02 -10.09
N PRO A 51 -5.55 2.04 -10.19
CA PRO A 51 -5.37 3.14 -11.14
C PRO A 51 -4.10 3.92 -10.87
N GLU A 52 -3.48 4.44 -11.92
CA GLU A 52 -2.32 5.31 -11.77
C GLU A 52 -2.69 6.61 -11.05
N ASN A 53 -1.82 7.03 -10.15
CA ASN A 53 -1.98 8.31 -9.48
C ASN A 53 -1.54 9.44 -10.42
N LYS A 54 -2.50 10.19 -10.93
CA LYS A 54 -2.27 11.27 -11.89
C LYS A 54 -1.37 12.38 -11.33
N ASP A 55 -1.32 12.55 -10.03
CA ASP A 55 -0.50 13.59 -9.41
C ASP A 55 0.99 13.29 -9.52
N ILE A 56 1.39 12.01 -9.62
CA ILE A 56 2.77 11.62 -9.92
C ILE A 56 3.23 12.18 -11.26
N PHE A 57 2.34 12.16 -12.28
CA PHE A 57 2.67 12.61 -13.63
C PHE A 57 2.46 14.11 -13.85
N ARG A 58 1.72 14.77 -12.97
CA ARG A 58 1.54 16.23 -13.01
C ARG A 58 2.71 16.99 -12.40
N GLU A 59 3.39 16.38 -11.45
CA GLU A 59 4.57 16.95 -10.81
C GLU A 59 5.84 16.64 -11.63
N PRO A 60 6.47 17.64 -12.27
CA PRO A 60 7.62 17.40 -13.16
C PRO A 60 8.77 16.63 -12.48
N LEU A 61 9.05 16.94 -11.22
CA LEU A 61 10.13 16.28 -10.47
C LEU A 61 9.82 14.79 -10.21
N ARG A 62 8.58 14.46 -9.85
CA ARG A 62 8.16 13.07 -9.65
C ARG A 62 8.19 12.30 -10.96
N HIS A 63 7.72 12.90 -12.05
CA HIS A 63 7.77 12.28 -13.36
C HIS A 63 9.21 12.02 -13.82
N ILE A 64 10.10 13.00 -13.68
CA ILE A 64 11.52 12.84 -14.03
C ILE A 64 12.16 11.73 -13.18
N THR A 65 11.89 11.70 -11.89
CA THR A 65 12.40 10.65 -10.99
C THR A 65 11.91 9.27 -11.42
N PHE A 66 10.63 9.14 -11.76
CA PHE A 66 10.03 7.90 -12.25
C PHE A 66 10.72 7.43 -13.56
N VAL A 67 10.89 8.32 -14.52
CA VAL A 67 11.57 8.04 -15.80
C VAL A 67 13.02 7.63 -15.57
N ALA A 68 13.77 8.41 -14.76
CA ALA A 68 15.16 8.13 -14.46
C ALA A 68 15.34 6.79 -13.73
N PHE A 69 14.46 6.47 -12.79
CA PHE A 69 14.46 5.19 -12.10
C PHE A 69 14.23 4.03 -13.07
N ASN A 70 13.24 4.12 -13.94
CA ASN A 70 12.96 3.09 -14.93
C ASN A 70 14.10 2.93 -15.95
N MET A 71 14.76 4.02 -16.34
CA MET A 71 15.95 3.99 -17.17
C MET A 71 17.11 3.27 -16.46
N PHE A 72 17.37 3.63 -15.20
CA PHE A 72 18.41 3.00 -14.39
C PHE A 72 18.19 1.50 -14.21
N MET A 73 16.92 1.09 -14.02
CA MET A 73 16.54 -0.32 -13.88
C MET A 73 16.52 -1.08 -15.22
N GLY A 74 16.87 -0.44 -16.34
CA GLY A 74 16.93 -1.08 -17.64
C GLY A 74 15.57 -1.44 -18.25
N ASN A 75 14.48 -0.80 -17.79
CA ASN A 75 13.16 -1.05 -18.37
C ASN A 75 13.10 -0.55 -19.81
N GLU A 76 12.69 -1.42 -20.71
CA GLU A 76 12.43 -1.05 -22.09
C GLU A 76 11.32 0.03 -22.16
N ASN A 77 11.44 0.93 -23.11
CA ASN A 77 10.50 2.05 -23.30
C ASN A 77 10.30 2.96 -22.09
N PHE A 78 11.29 3.07 -21.20
CA PHE A 78 11.21 3.89 -19.97
C PHE A 78 10.68 5.31 -20.20
N MET A 79 10.97 5.94 -21.35
CA MET A 79 10.46 7.27 -21.72
C MET A 79 8.94 7.33 -21.90
N ASN A 80 8.32 6.22 -22.28
CA ASN A 80 6.90 6.13 -22.61
C ASN A 80 6.08 5.43 -21.53
N LEU A 81 6.71 4.95 -20.48
CA LEU A 81 6.01 4.33 -19.37
C LEU A 81 5.09 5.34 -18.70
N ARG A 82 3.81 5.02 -18.65
CA ARG A 82 2.76 5.78 -17.94
C ARG A 82 2.16 4.96 -16.80
N ARG A 83 2.82 3.86 -16.47
CA ARG A 83 2.38 2.90 -15.48
C ARG A 83 3.59 2.40 -14.71
N ASP A 84 3.43 2.23 -13.41
CA ASP A 84 4.45 1.60 -12.58
C ASP A 84 4.57 0.11 -12.97
N PRO A 85 5.76 -0.33 -13.41
CA PRO A 85 5.97 -1.72 -13.80
C PRO A 85 5.94 -2.71 -12.63
N GLY A 86 6.03 -2.22 -11.37
CA GLY A 86 5.99 -3.06 -10.17
C GLY A 86 7.12 -4.09 -10.14
N ALA A 87 6.80 -5.34 -9.80
CA ALA A 87 7.77 -6.43 -9.65
C ALA A 87 8.54 -6.75 -10.95
N HIS A 88 8.04 -6.32 -12.11
CA HIS A 88 8.76 -6.48 -13.38
C HIS A 88 10.14 -5.79 -13.35
N VAL A 89 10.28 -4.68 -12.63
CA VAL A 89 11.56 -3.96 -12.43
C VAL A 89 12.62 -4.85 -11.78
N ILE A 90 12.21 -5.80 -10.95
CA ILE A 90 13.12 -6.69 -10.23
C ILE A 90 13.36 -7.97 -11.04
N ASN A 91 12.30 -8.53 -11.62
CA ASN A 91 12.32 -9.87 -12.21
C ASN A 91 12.73 -9.87 -13.69
N HIS A 92 12.49 -8.79 -14.43
CA HIS A 92 12.85 -8.62 -15.85
C HIS A 92 12.43 -9.78 -16.77
N TYR A 93 11.30 -10.45 -16.48
CA TYR A 93 10.82 -11.49 -17.36
C TYR A 93 10.42 -10.93 -18.73
N SER A 94 10.99 -11.47 -19.80
CA SER A 94 10.77 -11.00 -21.18
C SER A 94 9.31 -11.10 -21.65
N ASP A 95 8.50 -11.97 -21.03
CA ASP A 95 7.07 -12.10 -21.30
C ASP A 95 6.21 -11.07 -20.54
N GLY A 96 6.82 -10.23 -19.74
CA GLY A 96 6.12 -9.17 -18.97
C GLY A 96 5.12 -9.69 -17.93
N ARG A 97 5.18 -10.98 -17.56
CA ARG A 97 4.19 -11.60 -16.63
C ARG A 97 4.07 -10.92 -15.27
N ASP A 98 5.08 -10.16 -14.86
CA ASP A 98 5.09 -9.44 -13.56
C ASP A 98 4.80 -7.94 -13.69
N MET A 99 4.45 -7.50 -14.90
CA MET A 99 4.11 -6.10 -15.14
C MET A 99 2.90 -5.68 -14.31
N GLY A 100 3.09 -4.64 -13.49
CA GLY A 100 2.05 -4.08 -12.62
C GLY A 100 1.65 -4.97 -11.46
N LYS A 101 2.45 -5.98 -11.11
CA LYS A 101 2.32 -6.71 -9.84
C LYS A 101 3.10 -6.00 -8.74
N PHE A 102 2.54 -6.00 -7.54
CA PHE A 102 3.16 -5.43 -6.34
C PHE A 102 3.15 -6.47 -5.23
N PHE A 103 4.22 -6.52 -4.45
CA PHE A 103 4.32 -7.43 -3.32
C PHE A 103 3.24 -7.13 -2.29
N THR A 104 2.67 -8.20 -1.72
CA THR A 104 1.69 -8.10 -0.64
C THR A 104 2.36 -7.46 0.58
N PRO A 105 1.95 -6.24 0.98
CA PRO A 105 2.51 -5.62 2.17
C PRO A 105 1.90 -6.21 3.43
N THR A 106 2.58 -6.03 4.57
CA THR A 106 1.98 -6.31 5.86
C THR A 106 0.74 -5.44 6.10
N LEU A 107 -0.25 -5.99 6.79
CA LEU A 107 -1.42 -5.22 7.27
C LEU A 107 -1.24 -4.68 8.69
N ARG A 108 -0.04 -4.83 9.27
CA ARG A 108 0.26 -4.23 10.56
C ARG A 108 0.41 -2.72 10.44
N GLU A 109 -0.05 -1.98 11.45
CA GLU A 109 0.09 -0.52 11.59
C GLU A 109 -0.62 0.30 10.51
N LEU A 110 -1.67 -0.22 9.89
CA LEU A 110 -2.38 0.48 8.82
C LEU A 110 -2.96 1.83 9.23
N LYS A 111 -3.35 2.02 10.50
CA LYS A 111 -3.86 3.32 11.00
C LYS A 111 -2.86 4.47 10.82
N GLN A 112 -1.58 4.15 10.68
CA GLN A 112 -0.48 5.11 10.68
C GLN A 112 0.18 5.26 9.31
N THR A 113 -0.27 4.50 8.29
CA THR A 113 0.41 4.41 6.99
C THR A 113 -0.41 4.89 5.80
N ALA A 114 -1.48 5.65 6.06
CA ALA A 114 -2.21 6.32 4.98
C ALA A 114 -1.30 7.35 4.25
N PRO A 115 -1.48 7.57 2.94
CA PRO A 115 -2.46 6.94 2.04
C PRO A 115 -2.04 5.53 1.57
N TYR A 116 -3.00 4.76 1.07
CA TYR A 116 -2.86 3.34 0.77
C TYR A 116 -2.64 3.06 -0.72
N MET A 117 -2.29 1.82 -1.02
CA MET A 117 -1.79 1.27 -2.27
C MET A 117 -0.35 1.75 -2.58
N HIS A 118 0.32 1.07 -3.51
CA HIS A 118 1.72 1.37 -3.88
C HIS A 118 1.94 2.84 -4.31
N ASN A 119 0.90 3.49 -4.83
CA ASN A 119 0.96 4.85 -5.35
C ASN A 119 0.16 5.87 -4.52
N GLY A 120 -0.32 5.51 -3.33
CA GLY A 120 -1.08 6.38 -2.46
C GLY A 120 -2.47 6.78 -2.98
N MET A 121 -3.05 6.00 -3.89
CA MET A 121 -4.28 6.36 -4.60
C MET A 121 -5.52 6.37 -3.72
N LEU A 122 -5.51 5.64 -2.61
CA LEU A 122 -6.65 5.51 -1.69
C LEU A 122 -6.34 6.18 -0.35
N ALA A 123 -7.17 7.13 0.04
CA ALA A 123 -6.92 7.96 1.21
C ALA A 123 -7.23 7.25 2.54
N THR A 124 -8.22 6.35 2.56
CA THR A 124 -8.73 5.73 3.78
C THR A 124 -8.84 4.22 3.66
N LEU A 125 -8.85 3.50 4.80
CA LEU A 125 -9.13 2.06 4.84
C LEU A 125 -10.53 1.73 4.31
N LYS A 126 -11.48 2.65 4.45
CA LYS A 126 -12.81 2.51 3.86
C LYS A 126 -12.74 2.47 2.33
N ASP A 127 -11.91 3.32 1.73
CA ASP A 127 -11.71 3.33 0.28
C ASP A 127 -11.03 2.03 -0.18
N VAL A 128 -10.06 1.52 0.61
CA VAL A 128 -9.40 0.25 0.35
C VAL A 128 -10.41 -0.91 0.36
N VAL A 129 -11.23 -1.00 1.40
CA VAL A 129 -12.26 -2.04 1.49
C VAL A 129 -13.28 -1.93 0.35
N ALA A 130 -13.71 -0.71 0.01
CA ALA A 130 -14.61 -0.48 -1.12
C ALA A 130 -13.97 -0.89 -2.46
N PHE A 131 -12.68 -0.60 -2.66
CA PHE A 131 -11.92 -1.03 -3.84
C PHE A 131 -11.95 -2.55 -4.00
N TYR A 132 -11.65 -3.31 -2.96
CA TYR A 132 -11.71 -4.77 -2.99
C TYR A 132 -13.14 -5.29 -3.11
N ASN A 133 -14.11 -4.64 -2.45
CA ASN A 133 -15.53 -5.03 -2.56
C ASN A 133 -16.04 -4.92 -4.00
N ASN A 134 -15.49 -4.01 -4.80
CA ASN A 134 -15.76 -3.86 -6.23
C ASN A 134 -14.91 -4.81 -7.12
N GLY A 135 -14.09 -5.66 -6.54
CA GLY A 135 -13.26 -6.63 -7.27
C GLY A 135 -11.96 -6.06 -7.80
N GLY A 136 -11.41 -5.03 -7.15
CA GLY A 136 -10.19 -4.36 -7.59
C GLY A 136 -10.42 -3.40 -8.76
N GLY A 137 -9.35 -2.96 -9.38
CA GLY A 137 -9.41 -2.05 -10.53
C GLY A 137 -9.53 -2.77 -11.88
N LYS A 138 -9.26 -2.01 -12.94
CA LYS A 138 -9.33 -2.50 -14.34
C LYS A 138 -7.92 -2.70 -14.88
N ASP A 139 -7.57 -3.92 -15.16
CA ASP A 139 -6.31 -4.30 -15.79
C ASP A 139 -6.47 -5.63 -16.53
N PRO A 140 -5.96 -5.78 -17.76
CA PRO A 140 -6.06 -7.04 -18.49
C PRO A 140 -5.35 -8.20 -17.79
N ASN A 141 -4.30 -7.91 -17.01
CA ASN A 141 -3.51 -8.88 -16.28
C ASN A 141 -3.85 -8.91 -14.77
N LYS A 142 -5.01 -8.36 -14.40
CA LYS A 142 -5.47 -8.38 -13.00
C LYS A 142 -5.62 -9.81 -12.51
N ASP A 143 -5.22 -10.04 -11.25
CA ASP A 143 -5.38 -11.34 -10.60
C ASP A 143 -6.84 -11.81 -10.66
N THR A 144 -7.05 -13.02 -11.13
CA THR A 144 -8.37 -13.59 -11.39
C THR A 144 -9.18 -13.90 -10.13
N ARG A 145 -8.52 -13.93 -8.96
CA ARG A 145 -9.16 -14.08 -7.65
C ARG A 145 -9.92 -12.82 -7.24
N LEU A 146 -9.53 -11.65 -7.76
CA LEU A 146 -10.19 -10.38 -7.46
C LEU A 146 -11.53 -10.27 -8.22
N LYS A 147 -12.59 -10.57 -7.50
CA LYS A 147 -13.97 -10.46 -7.97
C LYS A 147 -14.77 -9.60 -6.97
N PRO A 148 -15.89 -9.00 -7.38
CA PRO A 148 -16.77 -8.32 -6.45
C PRO A 148 -17.16 -9.23 -5.28
N LEU A 149 -16.96 -8.75 -4.05
CA LEU A 149 -17.16 -9.55 -2.85
C LEU A 149 -18.62 -9.54 -2.36
N GLY A 150 -19.39 -8.52 -2.76
CA GLY A 150 -20.79 -8.38 -2.33
C GLY A 150 -20.93 -8.13 -0.82
N LEU A 151 -19.96 -7.46 -0.20
CA LEU A 151 -20.03 -7.10 1.21
C LEU A 151 -21.07 -5.99 1.42
N SER A 152 -21.95 -6.17 2.40
CA SER A 152 -22.85 -5.12 2.87
C SER A 152 -22.07 -3.97 3.52
N ALA A 153 -22.69 -2.82 3.70
CA ALA A 153 -22.08 -1.68 4.36
C ALA A 153 -21.59 -2.01 5.79
N LEU A 154 -22.34 -2.86 6.51
CA LEU A 154 -21.95 -3.30 7.84
C LEU A 154 -20.73 -4.24 7.81
N GLU A 155 -20.69 -5.19 6.88
CA GLU A 155 -19.52 -6.07 6.71
C GLU A 155 -18.27 -5.27 6.34
N GLN A 156 -18.39 -4.27 5.48
CA GLN A 156 -17.28 -3.37 5.15
C GLN A 156 -16.81 -2.58 6.37
N ALA A 157 -17.71 -2.02 7.16
CA ALA A 157 -17.37 -1.30 8.38
C ALA A 157 -16.69 -2.21 9.42
N ASN A 158 -17.18 -3.43 9.59
CA ASN A 158 -16.57 -4.43 10.47
C ASN A 158 -15.14 -4.80 9.98
N LEU A 159 -14.96 -4.98 8.68
CA LEU A 159 -13.66 -5.28 8.09
C LEU A 159 -12.67 -4.13 8.32
N VAL A 160 -13.09 -2.88 8.19
CA VAL A 160 -12.25 -1.71 8.55
C VAL A 160 -11.87 -1.77 10.04
N ALA A 161 -12.81 -2.05 10.93
CA ALA A 161 -12.53 -2.18 12.36
C ALA A 161 -11.53 -3.30 12.67
N PHE A 162 -11.58 -4.41 11.95
CA PHE A 162 -10.57 -5.46 12.04
C PHE A 162 -9.19 -4.97 11.59
N LEU A 163 -9.09 -4.36 10.40
CA LEU A 163 -7.83 -3.83 9.89
C LEU A 163 -7.21 -2.79 10.83
N GLU A 164 -8.03 -1.95 11.44
CA GLU A 164 -7.59 -1.00 12.46
C GLU A 164 -7.08 -1.67 13.73
N SER A 165 -7.64 -2.83 14.11
CA SER A 165 -7.22 -3.60 15.29
C SER A 165 -5.84 -4.22 15.17
N LEU A 166 -5.27 -4.26 13.95
CA LEU A 166 -3.92 -4.72 13.66
C LEU A 166 -2.86 -3.62 13.90
N SER A 167 -3.28 -2.44 14.32
CA SER A 167 -2.41 -1.33 14.66
C SER A 167 -2.33 -1.15 16.17
N GLY A 168 -1.11 -0.92 16.64
CA GLY A 168 -0.84 -0.64 18.04
C GLY A 168 -0.93 0.84 18.40
N ASP A 169 -0.38 1.18 19.56
CA ASP A 169 -0.27 2.57 19.99
C ASP A 169 0.61 3.37 19.02
N PRO A 170 0.29 4.64 18.78
CA PRO A 170 1.16 5.52 18.03
C PRO A 170 2.56 5.55 18.66
N LEU A 171 3.59 5.63 17.82
CA LEU A 171 4.94 5.82 18.31
C LEU A 171 5.00 7.17 19.04
N THR A 172 4.99 7.13 20.37
CA THR A 172 5.29 8.28 21.21
C THR A 172 6.80 8.36 21.38
N GLY A 173 7.44 9.11 20.55
CA GLY A 173 8.86 9.41 20.64
C GLY A 173 9.08 10.88 20.32
N PRO A 174 10.28 11.43 20.46
CA PRO A 174 10.53 12.76 19.98
C PRO A 174 10.09 12.84 18.51
N GLU A 175 9.18 13.75 18.24
CA GLU A 175 8.35 13.86 17.02
C GLU A 175 9.11 14.02 15.70
N HIS A 176 10.38 13.74 15.68
CA HIS A 176 11.25 14.16 14.59
C HIS A 176 12.17 13.09 14.06
N VAL A 177 11.87 11.84 14.29
CA VAL A 177 12.79 10.79 13.87
C VAL A 177 12.96 10.73 12.35
N TYR A 178 12.07 11.32 11.57
CA TYR A 178 12.20 11.33 10.10
C TYR A 178 11.97 12.68 9.41
N GLY A 179 11.72 13.75 10.14
CA GLY A 179 11.41 15.02 9.49
C GLY A 179 12.62 15.93 9.33
N GLU A 180 12.97 16.63 10.38
CA GLU A 180 13.87 17.79 10.23
C GLU A 180 15.33 17.52 10.63
N SER A 181 15.58 16.58 11.54
CA SER A 181 16.91 16.56 12.18
C SER A 181 17.99 15.79 11.41
N ILE A 182 17.65 14.73 10.69
CA ILE A 182 18.67 13.94 9.99
C ILE A 182 19.05 14.61 8.67
N SER A 183 18.07 15.05 7.89
CA SER A 183 18.34 15.69 6.61
C SER A 183 19.03 17.05 6.77
N GLN A 184 18.58 17.88 7.71
CA GLN A 184 19.19 19.19 7.95
C GLN A 184 20.55 19.12 8.66
N LYS A 185 20.72 18.18 9.58
CA LYS A 185 21.97 18.04 10.32
C LYS A 185 23.10 17.38 9.51
N TYR A 186 22.77 16.38 8.70
CA TYR A 186 23.77 15.62 7.94
C TYR A 186 23.79 15.94 6.44
N TYR A 187 22.70 16.50 5.90
CA TYR A 187 22.57 16.93 4.52
C TYR A 187 21.91 18.31 4.48
N PRO A 188 22.59 19.38 4.92
CA PRO A 188 22.02 20.71 4.85
C PRO A 188 21.64 21.05 3.41
N ILE A 189 20.40 21.43 3.19
CA ILE A 189 19.94 21.88 1.88
C ILE A 189 20.78 23.10 1.50
N PRO A 190 21.53 23.09 0.41
CA PRO A 190 22.30 24.23 0.00
C PRO A 190 21.40 25.46 -0.20
N ASN A 191 21.83 26.62 0.28
CA ASN A 191 21.05 27.86 0.24
C ASN A 191 20.51 28.26 -1.14
N TRP A 192 21.12 27.74 -2.23
CA TRP A 192 20.69 27.98 -3.60
C TRP A 192 19.46 27.13 -4.01
N LEU A 193 19.09 26.10 -3.21
CA LEU A 193 17.88 25.30 -3.40
C LEU A 193 16.68 25.83 -2.62
N THR A 194 16.86 26.80 -1.73
CA THR A 194 15.74 27.43 -1.02
C THR A 194 15.09 28.45 -1.96
N VAL A 195 13.95 28.10 -2.52
CA VAL A 195 13.11 29.05 -3.26
C VAL A 195 12.61 30.08 -2.23
N LYS A 196 13.06 31.33 -2.36
CA LYS A 196 12.45 32.44 -1.62
C LYS A 196 11.05 32.65 -2.18
N ASN A 197 10.03 32.38 -1.35
CA ASN A 197 8.67 32.84 -1.63
C ASN A 197 8.62 34.36 -1.63
#